data_82fe43b4b3012b104afc7474a3a1fd3c
#
_entry.id   82fe43b4b3012b104afc7474a3a1fd3c
#
_cell.length_a   1.000
_cell.length_b   1.000
_cell.length_c   1.000
_cell.angle_alpha   90.00
_cell.angle_beta   90.00
_cell.angle_gamma   90.00
#
_symmetry.space_group_name_H-M   'P 1'
#
loop_
_entity.id
_entity.type
_entity.pdbx_description
1 polymer ?
#
loop_
_entity_poly.entity_id
_entity_poly.type
_entity_poly.pdbx_seq_one_letter_code
_entity_poly.pdbx_strand_id
1 'polypeptide(L)' 'MNITYVDEKVREELLKLFNDDEQMAEEWLTTPKRVLNGLSPFETLATEQGNTKVLEVIQRIKCGDFS' A
#
# COMPACT_ATOMS: atom_id res chain seq x y z
N MET A 1 4.81 12.27 6.28
CA MET A 1 5.58 11.07 5.89
C MET A 1 5.93 11.13 4.42
N ASN A 2 7.10 10.65 4.07
CA ASN A 2 7.55 10.67 2.69
C ASN A 2 7.46 9.27 2.07
N ILE A 3 6.70 9.17 0.99
CA ILE A 3 6.46 7.91 0.29
C ILE A 3 7.77 7.30 -0.28
N THR A 4 8.84 8.07 -0.37
CA THR A 4 10.12 7.56 -0.88
C THR A 4 10.76 6.51 0.02
N TYR A 5 10.29 6.36 1.27
CA TYR A 5 10.77 5.31 2.16
C TYR A 5 10.13 3.96 1.86
N VAL A 6 9.15 3.94 0.98
CA VAL A 6 8.46 2.71 0.59
C VAL A 6 9.25 2.05 -0.54
N ASP A 7 9.20 0.71 -0.59
CA ASP A 7 9.81 -0.04 -1.66
C ASP A 7 9.38 0.52 -3.03
N GLU A 8 10.31 0.64 -3.94
CA GLU A 8 10.06 1.24 -5.25
C GLU A 8 8.91 0.56 -6.00
N LYS A 9 8.84 -0.75 -5.93
CA LYS A 9 7.78 -1.50 -6.60
C LYS A 9 6.41 -1.16 -6.02
N VAL A 10 6.32 -1.11 -4.68
CA VAL A 10 5.09 -0.76 -3.99
C VAL A 10 4.68 0.67 -4.35
N ARG A 11 5.64 1.57 -4.33
CA ARG A 11 5.40 2.97 -4.66
C ARG A 11 4.86 3.12 -6.09
N GLU A 12 5.49 2.46 -7.05
CA GLU A 12 5.05 2.51 -8.44
C GLU A 12 3.62 2.02 -8.60
N GLU A 13 3.31 0.89 -7.98
CA GLU A 13 1.98 0.31 -8.07
C GLU A 13 0.93 1.20 -7.43
N LEU A 14 1.26 1.81 -6.29
CA LEU A 14 0.36 2.74 -5.63
C LEU A 14 0.09 3.98 -6.48
N LEU A 15 1.13 4.54 -7.08
CA LEU A 15 0.98 5.72 -7.91
C LEU A 15 0.12 5.43 -9.15
N LYS A 16 0.29 4.24 -9.73
CA LYS A 16 -0.57 3.82 -10.83
C LYS A 16 -2.02 3.70 -10.39
N LEU A 17 -2.24 3.18 -9.20
CA LEU A 17 -3.57 3.01 -8.65
C LEU A 17 -4.27 4.35 -8.41
N PHE A 18 -3.53 5.35 -7.97
CA PHE A 18 -4.06 6.65 -7.59
C PHE A 18 -3.75 7.76 -8.59
N ASN A 19 -3.39 7.41 -9.83
CA ASN A 19 -3.12 8.38 -10.90
C ASN A 19 -2.03 9.39 -10.51
N ASP A 20 -0.93 8.90 -9.95
CA ASP A 20 0.22 9.69 -9.52
C ASP A 20 -0.08 10.67 -8.38
N ASP A 21 -1.18 10.45 -7.66
CA ASP A 21 -1.52 11.27 -6.50
C ASP A 21 -0.79 10.76 -5.27
N GLU A 22 0.36 11.38 -4.96
CA GLU A 22 1.18 10.96 -3.83
C GLU A 22 0.47 11.13 -2.49
N GLN A 23 -0.35 12.15 -2.37
CA GLN A 23 -1.09 12.40 -1.13
C GLN A 23 -2.08 11.29 -0.83
N MET A 24 -2.82 10.86 -1.85
CA MET A 24 -3.75 9.73 -1.70
C MET A 24 -3.01 8.45 -1.37
N ALA A 25 -1.87 8.23 -1.99
CA ALA A 25 -1.05 7.05 -1.71
C ALA A 25 -0.57 7.06 -0.26
N GLU A 26 -0.14 8.20 0.25
CA GLU A 26 0.29 8.33 1.64
C GLU A 26 -0.87 8.06 2.60
N GLU A 27 -2.04 8.60 2.32
CA GLU A 27 -3.21 8.38 3.16
C GLU A 27 -3.55 6.89 3.20
N TRP A 28 -3.51 6.24 2.05
CA TRP A 28 -3.77 4.81 1.98
C TRP A 28 -2.75 4.02 2.81
N LEU A 29 -1.47 4.39 2.70
CA LEU A 29 -0.40 3.72 3.42
C LEU A 29 -0.51 3.86 4.93
N THR A 30 -1.08 4.95 5.42
CA THR A 30 -1.17 5.20 6.85
C THR A 30 -2.52 4.84 7.46
N THR A 31 -3.45 4.35 6.65
CA THR A 31 -4.77 3.95 7.14
C THR A 31 -4.78 2.46 7.47
N PRO A 32 -5.13 2.07 8.70
CA PRO A 32 -5.20 0.66 9.06
C PRO A 32 -6.20 -0.10 8.19
N LYS A 33 -5.83 -1.33 7.81
CA LYS A 33 -6.65 -2.16 6.94
C LYS A 33 -7.01 -3.46 7.64
N ARG A 34 -8.29 -3.83 7.54
CA ARG A 34 -8.75 -5.08 8.11
C ARG A 34 -8.01 -6.27 7.49
N VAL A 35 -7.75 -6.22 6.20
CA VAL A 35 -7.06 -7.29 5.48
C VAL A 35 -5.61 -7.46 5.97
N LEU A 36 -5.07 -6.48 6.66
CA LEU A 36 -3.72 -6.52 7.22
C LEU A 36 -3.76 -6.64 8.75
N ASN A 37 -4.81 -7.26 9.28
CA ASN A 37 -4.96 -7.48 10.72
C ASN A 37 -5.01 -6.18 11.53
N GLY A 38 -5.54 -5.13 10.94
CA GLY A 38 -5.65 -3.84 11.60
C GLY A 38 -4.40 -2.98 11.50
N LEU A 39 -3.37 -3.48 10.83
CA LEU A 39 -2.16 -2.71 10.59
C LEU A 39 -2.32 -1.86 9.35
N SER A 40 -1.65 -0.71 9.32
CA SER A 40 -1.58 0.07 8.09
C SER A 40 -0.63 -0.61 7.12
N PRO A 41 -0.77 -0.37 5.82
CA PRO A 41 0.18 -0.91 4.85
C PRO A 41 1.62 -0.50 5.17
N PHE A 42 1.82 0.73 5.64
CA PHE A 42 3.15 1.21 6.00
C PHE A 42 3.76 0.38 7.14
N GLU A 43 2.95 0.08 8.17
CA GLU A 43 3.39 -0.76 9.27
C GLU A 43 3.69 -2.18 8.80
N THR A 44 2.87 -2.68 7.87
CA THR A 44 3.07 -4.01 7.30
C THR A 44 4.38 -4.09 6.52
N LEU A 45 4.75 -3.01 5.83
CA LEU A 45 6.01 -2.97 5.08
C LEU A 45 7.24 -3.09 5.96
N ALA A 46 7.11 -2.80 7.25
CA ALA A 46 8.21 -2.95 8.20
C ALA A 46 8.47 -4.41 8.56
N THR A 47 7.56 -5.31 8.19
CA THR A 47 7.74 -6.73 8.45
C THR A 47 8.47 -7.40 7.28
N GLU A 48 8.99 -8.62 7.55
CA GLU A 48 9.80 -9.35 6.59
C GLU A 48 9.07 -9.63 5.27
N GLN A 49 7.78 -9.96 5.34
CA GLN A 49 6.98 -10.27 4.16
C GLN A 49 6.01 -9.15 3.80
N GLY A 50 6.24 -7.97 4.37
CA GLY A 50 5.33 -6.85 4.21
C GLY A 50 5.18 -6.40 2.76
N ASN A 51 6.27 -6.35 2.00
CA ASN A 51 6.22 -5.94 0.60
C ASN A 51 5.28 -6.85 -0.20
N THR A 52 5.41 -8.16 -0.02
CA THR A 52 4.56 -9.12 -0.71
C THR A 52 3.09 -8.93 -0.34
N LYS A 53 2.82 -8.78 0.96
CA LYS A 53 1.45 -8.62 1.43
C LYS A 53 0.81 -7.34 0.90
N VAL A 54 1.54 -6.25 0.93
CA VAL A 54 1.02 -4.97 0.46
C VAL A 54 0.78 -5.02 -1.05
N LEU A 55 1.70 -5.63 -1.81
CA LEU A 55 1.52 -5.79 -3.24
C LEU A 55 0.29 -6.64 -3.57
N GLU A 56 0.04 -7.69 -2.79
CA GLU A 56 -1.16 -8.51 -2.97
C GLU A 56 -2.43 -7.69 -2.78
N VAL A 57 -2.46 -6.85 -1.76
CA VAL A 57 -3.61 -5.99 -1.50
C VAL A 57 -3.83 -5.02 -2.66
N ILE A 58 -2.75 -4.42 -3.14
CA ILE A 58 -2.82 -3.49 -4.27
C ILE A 58 -3.38 -4.19 -5.51
N GLN A 59 -2.92 -5.41 -5.78
CA GLN A 59 -3.40 -6.18 -6.93
C GLN A 59 -4.88 -6.49 -6.82
N ARG A 60 -5.36 -6.79 -5.63
CA ARG A 60 -6.79 -7.04 -5.40
C ARG A 60 -7.62 -5.81 -5.71
N ILE A 61 -7.16 -4.65 -5.28
CA ILE A 61 -7.87 -3.40 -5.55
C ILE A 61 -7.90 -3.15 -7.06
N LYS A 62 -6.78 -3.37 -7.75
CA LYS A 62 -6.70 -3.19 -9.19
C LYS A 62 -7.65 -4.12 -9.93
N CYS A 63 -7.90 -5.29 -9.38
CA CYS A 63 -8.85 -6.26 -9.96
C CYS A 63 -10.29 -6.00 -9.56
N GLY A 64 -10.53 -4.93 -8.80
CA GLY A 64 -11.89 -4.57 -8.38
C GLY A 64 -12.33 -5.18 -7.07
N ASP A 65 -11.45 -5.86 -6.37
CA ASP A 65 -11.74 -6.48 -5.08
C ASP A 65 -11.35 -5.51 -3.95
N PHE A 66 -12.27 -4.66 -3.59
CA PHE A 66 -12.03 -3.68 -2.53
C PHE A 66 -12.15 -4.31 -1.15
N SER A 67 -11.15 -4.11 -0.35
CA SER A 67 -11.14 -4.62 1.01
C SER A 67 -11.15 -3.48 2.02
#